data_836cd9d97c23fc09109fd010b635a802
#
_entry.id   836cd9d97c23fc09109fd010b635a802
#
_cell.length_a   1.000
_cell.length_b   1.000
_cell.length_c   1.000
_cell.angle_alpha   90.00
_cell.angle_beta   90.00
_cell.angle_gamma   90.00
#
_symmetry.space_group_name_H-M   'P 1'
#
loop_
_entity.id
_entity.type
_entity.pdbx_description
1 polymer ?
#
loop_
_entity_poly.entity_id
_entity_poly.type
_entity_poly.pdbx_seq_one_letter_code
_entity_poly.pdbx_strand_id
1 'polypeptide(L)'
;MKRRACAAAIAAAGLLAGCAWFRPPKKASFWEGRIAIKDPGDPQNNMSASFELQGNASAGSFGLFNMLGLTLASMRWGEGFAELQSGGETHTFKSADAMVRSSLGHSVPLAAVFGWLNGSDANVPGWEVDRSRYAERRLRARKTAASESGVDQAGLELLLVWDAP
;
A
#
# COMPACT_ATOMS: atom_id res chain seq x y z
N MET A 1 -46.14 -58.52 31.38
CA MET A 1 -46.28 -58.30 29.94
C MET A 1 -45.96 -56.87 29.59
N LYS A 2 -45.12 -56.73 28.61
CA LYS A 2 -44.78 -55.55 27.77
C LYS A 2 -43.74 -54.59 28.33
N ARG A 3 -42.53 -54.96 28.04
CA ARG A 3 -41.35 -54.13 27.76
C ARG A 3 -41.57 -53.28 26.52
N ARG A 4 -40.82 -52.21 26.40
CA ARG A 4 -40.51 -51.38 25.22
C ARG A 4 -41.03 -49.95 25.37
N ALA A 5 -40.07 -49.07 25.67
CA ALA A 5 -39.74 -47.86 24.87
C ALA A 5 -38.94 -46.88 25.74
N CYS A 6 -37.65 -47.02 25.77
CA CYS A 6 -36.71 -46.01 26.24
C CYS A 6 -35.49 -46.07 25.33
N ALA A 7 -35.57 -45.49 24.16
CA ALA A 7 -34.40 -45.32 23.28
C ALA A 7 -34.77 -44.38 22.13
N ALA A 8 -34.82 -43.08 22.38
CA ALA A 8 -34.81 -42.05 21.32
C ALA A 8 -34.80 -40.62 21.91
N ALA A 9 -33.74 -40.22 22.57
CA ALA A 9 -33.61 -38.81 23.02
C ALA A 9 -32.13 -38.40 23.24
N ILE A 10 -31.16 -38.88 22.44
CA ILE A 10 -29.76 -38.41 22.50
C ILE A 10 -29.26 -38.32 21.07
N ALA A 11 -29.70 -37.34 20.29
CA ALA A 11 -29.14 -37.06 18.98
C ALA A 11 -29.48 -35.66 18.44
N ALA A 12 -29.59 -34.63 19.27
CA ALA A 12 -29.92 -33.29 18.82
C ALA A 12 -29.08 -32.16 19.46
N ALA A 13 -27.96 -32.46 20.11
CA ALA A 13 -27.13 -31.44 20.79
C ALA A 13 -25.78 -31.14 20.15
N GLY A 14 -25.51 -31.59 18.93
CA GLY A 14 -24.19 -31.53 18.27
C GLY A 14 -24.01 -30.50 17.14
N LEU A 15 -24.99 -29.66 16.82
CA LEU A 15 -24.93 -28.82 15.60
C LEU A 15 -24.80 -27.31 15.83
N LEU A 16 -24.51 -26.82 17.04
CA LEU A 16 -24.40 -25.39 17.31
C LEU A 16 -22.95 -24.88 17.58
N ALA A 17 -21.93 -25.69 17.38
CA ALA A 17 -20.53 -25.31 17.67
C ALA A 17 -19.74 -24.82 16.45
N GLY A 18 -20.35 -24.52 15.31
CA GLY A 18 -19.68 -24.25 14.02
C GLY A 18 -19.61 -22.79 13.56
N CYS A 19 -20.10 -21.79 14.30
CA CYS A 19 -20.23 -20.42 13.76
C CYS A 19 -19.34 -19.34 14.39
N ALA A 20 -18.28 -19.68 15.11
CA ALA A 20 -17.54 -18.67 15.89
C ALA A 20 -16.20 -18.21 15.30
N TRP A 21 -15.83 -18.56 14.06
CA TRP A 21 -14.49 -18.20 13.52
C TRP A 21 -14.48 -17.52 12.16
N PHE A 22 -15.60 -16.99 11.72
CA PHE A 22 -15.57 -16.09 10.57
C PHE A 22 -15.33 -14.65 11.07
N ARG A 23 -14.06 -14.30 11.39
CA ARG A 23 -13.65 -12.89 11.44
C ARG A 23 -13.69 -12.39 10.01
N PRO A 24 -14.57 -11.42 9.68
CA PRO A 24 -14.48 -10.79 8.38
C PRO A 24 -13.06 -10.22 8.21
N PRO A 25 -12.42 -10.37 7.05
CA PRO A 25 -11.12 -9.76 6.82
C PRO A 25 -11.26 -8.27 7.16
N LYS A 26 -10.30 -7.70 7.93
CA LYS A 26 -10.21 -6.26 8.11
C LYS A 26 -10.32 -5.66 6.72
N LYS A 27 -11.26 -4.75 6.48
CA LYS A 27 -11.36 -4.02 5.22
C LYS A 27 -9.95 -3.55 4.89
N ALA A 28 -9.43 -3.98 3.76
CA ALA A 28 -8.13 -3.51 3.29
C ALA A 28 -8.23 -1.98 3.19
N SER A 29 -7.25 -1.28 3.74
CA SER A 29 -7.18 0.17 3.61
C SER A 29 -7.09 0.50 2.12
N PHE A 30 -7.85 1.50 1.70
CA PHE A 30 -7.93 1.94 0.31
C PHE A 30 -7.79 3.45 0.23
N TRP A 31 -6.95 3.91 -0.67
CA TRP A 31 -6.76 5.32 -1.00
C TRP A 31 -6.72 5.48 -2.51
N GLU A 32 -7.37 6.50 -2.98
CA GLU A 32 -7.33 6.94 -4.38
C GLU A 32 -7.10 8.44 -4.43
N GLY A 33 -6.58 8.94 -5.55
CA GLY A 33 -6.32 10.36 -5.70
C GLY A 33 -5.23 10.65 -6.72
N ARG A 34 -4.36 11.61 -6.42
CA ARG A 34 -3.27 12.04 -7.28
C ARG A 34 -1.92 11.93 -6.58
N ILE A 35 -0.95 11.46 -7.33
CA ILE A 35 0.45 11.44 -6.93
C ILE A 35 1.26 12.27 -7.92
N ALA A 36 2.19 13.07 -7.40
CA ALA A 36 3.26 13.64 -8.20
C ALA A 36 4.60 13.21 -7.62
N ILE A 37 5.50 12.80 -8.50
CA ILE A 37 6.87 12.41 -8.20
C ILE A 37 7.76 13.42 -8.88
N LYS A 38 8.71 14.00 -8.12
CA LYS A 38 9.75 14.88 -8.63
C LYS A 38 11.10 14.31 -8.22
N ASP A 39 11.94 14.09 -9.18
CA ASP A 39 13.31 13.62 -9.00
C ASP A 39 14.28 14.64 -9.61
N PRO A 40 14.85 15.54 -8.80
CA PRO A 40 15.83 16.52 -9.32
C PRO A 40 17.09 15.87 -9.86
N GLY A 41 17.42 14.66 -9.42
CA GLY A 41 18.60 13.91 -9.91
C GLY A 41 18.33 13.22 -11.25
N ASP A 42 17.08 12.88 -11.53
CA ASP A 42 16.66 12.29 -12.80
C ASP A 42 15.29 12.83 -13.23
N PRO A 43 15.25 13.95 -13.97
CA PRO A 43 13.99 14.58 -14.40
C PRO A 43 13.09 13.67 -15.26
N GLN A 44 13.60 12.56 -15.82
CA GLN A 44 12.79 11.59 -16.57
C GLN A 44 11.84 10.81 -15.65
N ASN A 45 12.16 10.73 -14.36
CA ASN A 45 11.29 10.15 -13.34
C ASN A 45 10.16 11.10 -12.89
N ASN A 46 10.17 12.36 -13.33
CA ASN A 46 9.13 13.31 -12.98
C ASN A 46 7.81 12.88 -13.62
N MET A 47 6.81 12.66 -12.77
CA MET A 47 5.49 12.24 -13.23
C MET A 47 4.37 12.78 -12.35
N SER A 48 3.19 12.88 -12.94
CA SER A 48 1.94 13.11 -12.21
C SER A 48 0.86 12.20 -12.78
N ALA A 49 0.18 11.48 -11.91
CA ALA A 49 -0.81 10.49 -12.29
C ALA A 49 -1.92 10.41 -11.23
N SER A 50 -3.05 9.82 -11.60
CA SER A 50 -4.01 9.31 -10.61
C SER A 50 -3.46 8.01 -10.04
N PHE A 51 -3.79 7.71 -8.79
CA PHE A 51 -3.38 6.47 -8.14
C PHE A 51 -4.53 5.81 -7.40
N GLU A 52 -4.42 4.51 -7.27
CA GLU A 52 -5.18 3.67 -6.34
C GLU A 52 -4.19 2.85 -5.52
N LEU A 53 -4.32 2.87 -4.21
CA LEU A 53 -3.49 2.09 -3.29
C LEU A 53 -4.39 1.28 -2.37
N GLN A 54 -4.18 -0.03 -2.31
CA GLN A 54 -4.97 -0.94 -1.48
C GLN A 54 -4.08 -1.88 -0.69
N GLY A 55 -4.52 -2.21 0.53
CA GLY A 55 -3.87 -3.21 1.36
C GLY A 55 -3.00 -2.61 2.45
N ASN A 56 -1.78 -3.13 2.61
CA ASN A 56 -0.78 -2.70 3.58
C ASN A 56 0.64 -3.00 3.06
N ALA A 57 1.66 -2.72 3.87
CA ALA A 57 3.06 -2.94 3.47
C ALA A 57 3.41 -4.41 3.16
N SER A 58 2.70 -5.38 3.78
CA SER A 58 2.97 -6.81 3.60
C SER A 58 2.26 -7.41 2.39
N ALA A 59 1.07 -6.91 2.06
CA ALA A 59 0.31 -7.36 0.90
C ALA A 59 -0.60 -6.24 0.40
N GLY A 60 -0.60 -6.01 -0.90
CA GLY A 60 -1.41 -4.96 -1.49
C GLY A 60 -1.25 -4.81 -2.99
N SER A 61 -1.85 -3.74 -3.49
CA SER A 61 -1.76 -3.33 -4.88
C SER A 61 -1.68 -1.81 -5.00
N PHE A 62 -1.03 -1.36 -6.05
CA PHE A 62 -0.91 0.04 -6.41
C PHE A 62 -1.09 0.19 -7.92
N GLY A 63 -2.02 1.03 -8.33
CA GLY A 63 -2.28 1.37 -9.73
C GLY A 63 -1.94 2.83 -10.02
N LEU A 64 -1.36 3.09 -11.19
CA LEU A 64 -1.15 4.41 -11.74
C LEU A 64 -1.94 4.57 -13.02
N PHE A 65 -2.62 5.71 -13.17
CA PHE A 65 -3.49 5.98 -14.30
C PHE A 65 -3.22 7.38 -14.87
N ASN A 66 -3.29 7.51 -16.18
CA ASN A 66 -3.23 8.82 -16.81
C ASN A 66 -4.55 9.59 -16.67
N MET A 67 -4.63 10.80 -17.20
CA MET A 67 -5.81 11.65 -17.13
C MET A 67 -7.05 11.08 -17.86
N LEU A 68 -6.84 10.10 -18.74
CA LEU A 68 -7.91 9.40 -19.48
C LEU A 68 -8.34 8.10 -18.77
N GLY A 69 -7.78 7.79 -17.59
CA GLY A 69 -8.05 6.56 -16.86
C GLY A 69 -7.34 5.33 -17.41
N LEU A 70 -6.40 5.48 -18.34
CA LEU A 70 -5.62 4.34 -18.85
C LEU A 70 -4.53 3.98 -17.83
N THR A 71 -4.36 2.70 -17.58
CA THR A 71 -3.32 2.18 -16.68
C THR A 71 -1.93 2.43 -17.26
N LEU A 72 -1.12 3.16 -16.53
CA LEU A 72 0.31 3.39 -16.83
C LEU A 72 1.17 2.29 -16.24
N ALA A 73 0.88 1.93 -15.00
CA ALA A 73 1.56 0.86 -14.28
C ALA A 73 0.62 0.24 -13.23
N SER A 74 0.83 -1.01 -12.94
CA SER A 74 0.15 -1.71 -11.86
C SER A 74 1.16 -2.56 -11.09
N MET A 75 1.10 -2.49 -9.78
CA MET A 75 1.98 -3.18 -8.85
C MET A 75 1.15 -4.05 -7.92
N ARG A 76 1.60 -5.26 -7.66
CA ARG A 76 1.02 -6.16 -6.65
C ARG A 76 2.14 -6.78 -5.84
N TRP A 77 1.92 -6.93 -4.56
CA TRP A 77 2.89 -7.57 -3.66
C TRP A 77 2.19 -8.38 -2.59
N GLY A 78 2.90 -9.37 -2.08
CA GLY A 78 2.47 -10.27 -1.03
C GLY A 78 3.66 -11.03 -0.47
N GLU A 79 3.37 -12.07 0.30
CA GLU A 79 4.42 -12.90 0.87
C GLU A 79 5.23 -13.60 -0.23
N GLY A 80 6.51 -13.27 -0.31
CA GLY A 80 7.46 -13.91 -1.24
C GLY A 80 7.34 -13.48 -2.69
N PHE A 81 6.50 -12.49 -3.04
CA PHE A 81 6.40 -12.00 -4.41
C PHE A 81 6.16 -10.49 -4.48
N ALA A 82 6.61 -9.89 -5.58
CA ALA A 82 6.19 -8.59 -6.03
C ALA A 82 6.20 -8.55 -7.56
N GLU A 83 5.23 -7.91 -8.16
CA GLU A 83 5.00 -7.89 -9.60
C GLU A 83 4.67 -6.48 -10.05
N LEU A 84 5.35 -6.02 -11.09
CA LEU A 84 5.09 -4.76 -11.77
C LEU A 84 4.68 -5.06 -13.21
N GLN A 85 3.56 -4.53 -13.61
CA GLN A 85 3.11 -4.52 -15.01
C GLN A 85 3.15 -3.08 -15.52
N SER A 86 3.88 -2.85 -16.60
CA SER A 86 4.01 -1.54 -17.25
C SER A 86 4.40 -1.72 -18.71
N GLY A 87 3.85 -0.89 -19.61
CA GLY A 87 4.17 -0.95 -21.05
C GLY A 87 3.83 -2.28 -21.74
N GLY A 88 2.94 -3.09 -21.17
CA GLY A 88 2.61 -4.43 -21.67
C GLY A 88 3.55 -5.53 -21.20
N GLU A 89 4.57 -5.21 -20.42
CA GLU A 89 5.52 -6.15 -19.84
C GLU A 89 5.22 -6.38 -18.35
N THR A 90 5.55 -7.58 -17.88
CA THR A 90 5.42 -7.95 -16.46
C THR A 90 6.79 -8.33 -15.92
N HIS A 91 7.19 -7.66 -14.85
CA HIS A 91 8.44 -7.90 -14.14
C HIS A 91 8.16 -8.40 -12.73
N THR A 92 8.89 -9.43 -12.31
CA THR A 92 8.77 -10.01 -10.97
C THR A 92 9.99 -9.69 -10.12
N PHE A 93 9.77 -9.46 -8.83
CA PHE A 93 10.79 -9.08 -7.85
C PHE A 93 10.65 -9.92 -6.58
N LYS A 94 11.72 -10.01 -5.81
CA LYS A 94 11.74 -10.75 -4.53
C LYS A 94 10.95 -10.05 -3.42
N SER A 95 10.74 -8.74 -3.53
CA SER A 95 10.02 -7.94 -2.56
C SER A 95 9.46 -6.66 -3.19
N ALA A 96 8.47 -6.07 -2.52
CA ALA A 96 7.91 -4.79 -2.90
C ALA A 96 8.96 -3.65 -2.87
N ASP A 97 9.87 -3.64 -1.89
CA ASP A 97 10.94 -2.64 -1.83
C ASP A 97 11.93 -2.76 -3.00
N ALA A 98 12.26 -3.98 -3.42
CA ALA A 98 13.09 -4.22 -4.61
C ALA A 98 12.40 -3.74 -5.88
N MET A 99 11.09 -3.98 -6.00
CA MET A 99 10.25 -3.50 -7.10
C MET A 99 10.24 -1.97 -7.18
N VAL A 100 9.92 -1.30 -6.08
CA VAL A 100 9.86 0.18 -6.01
C VAL A 100 11.23 0.79 -6.32
N ARG A 101 12.32 0.23 -5.78
CA ARG A 101 13.67 0.71 -6.05
C ARG A 101 14.06 0.56 -7.52
N SER A 102 13.70 -0.55 -8.13
CA SER A 102 13.95 -0.78 -9.57
C SER A 102 13.18 0.20 -10.45
N SER A 103 11.94 0.56 -10.04
CA SER A 103 11.06 1.43 -10.82
C SER A 103 11.42 2.92 -10.71
N LEU A 104 11.86 3.36 -9.53
CA LEU A 104 12.09 4.78 -9.23
C LEU A 104 13.57 5.14 -9.08
N GLY A 105 14.48 4.16 -9.12
CA GLY A 105 15.89 4.39 -8.77
C GLY A 105 16.13 4.71 -7.29
N HIS A 106 15.07 4.85 -6.50
CA HIS A 106 15.10 5.25 -5.10
C HIS A 106 14.37 4.26 -4.21
N SER A 107 14.87 4.09 -2.98
CA SER A 107 14.16 3.32 -1.96
C SER A 107 13.05 4.19 -1.34
N VAL A 108 11.81 3.79 -1.55
CA VAL A 108 10.63 4.38 -0.89
C VAL A 108 10.04 3.30 0.01
N PRO A 109 10.10 3.45 1.34
CA PRO A 109 9.62 2.42 2.25
C PRO A 109 8.09 2.37 2.25
N LEU A 110 7.50 1.30 1.71
CA LEU A 110 6.04 1.15 1.64
C LEU A 110 5.37 1.24 3.01
N ALA A 111 5.97 0.67 4.05
CA ALA A 111 5.45 0.79 5.41
C ALA A 111 5.30 2.24 5.86
N ALA A 112 6.25 3.11 5.47
CA ALA A 112 6.18 4.53 5.74
C ALA A 112 5.04 5.21 4.96
N VAL A 113 4.88 4.90 3.68
CA VAL A 113 3.78 5.46 2.85
C VAL A 113 2.43 5.12 3.46
N PHE A 114 2.19 3.86 3.82
CA PHE A 114 0.96 3.46 4.51
C PHE A 114 0.80 4.15 5.87
N GLY A 115 1.88 4.28 6.62
CA GLY A 115 1.90 5.01 7.89
C GLY A 115 1.49 6.47 7.70
N TRP A 116 2.07 7.17 6.73
CA TRP A 116 1.77 8.56 6.43
C TRP A 116 0.31 8.77 6.01
N LEU A 117 -0.23 7.90 5.15
CA LEU A 117 -1.62 7.95 4.73
C LEU A 117 -2.60 7.62 5.87
N ASN A 118 -2.19 6.84 6.86
CA ASN A 118 -2.95 6.58 8.09
C ASN A 118 -2.74 7.64 9.19
N GLY A 119 -2.02 8.72 8.91
CA GLY A 119 -1.80 9.79 9.87
C GLY A 119 -0.69 9.51 10.89
N SER A 120 0.13 8.47 10.70
CA SER A 120 1.28 8.23 11.59
C SER A 120 2.30 9.36 11.49
N ASP A 121 2.80 9.86 12.60
CA ASP A 121 3.85 10.90 12.71
C ASP A 121 5.25 10.30 12.94
N ALA A 122 5.37 8.99 12.74
CA ALA A 122 6.63 8.29 12.89
C ALA A 122 7.72 8.92 12.00
N ASN A 123 8.85 9.24 12.62
CA ASN A 123 10.03 9.69 11.89
C ASN A 123 10.61 8.50 11.10
N VAL A 124 10.79 8.72 9.80
CA VAL A 124 11.38 7.73 8.89
C VAL A 124 12.78 8.22 8.50
N PRO A 125 13.84 7.51 8.87
CA PRO A 125 15.21 7.92 8.55
C PRO A 125 15.37 8.17 7.05
N GLY A 126 15.97 9.31 6.69
CA GLY A 126 16.18 9.72 5.30
C GLY A 126 14.94 10.30 4.62
N TRP A 127 13.88 10.62 5.37
CA TRP A 127 12.68 11.25 4.85
C TRP A 127 12.23 12.42 5.74
N GLU A 128 11.90 13.51 5.11
CA GLU A 128 11.22 14.66 5.72
C GLU A 128 9.78 14.68 5.22
N VAL A 129 8.81 14.74 6.13
CA VAL A 129 7.38 14.66 5.80
C VAL A 129 6.65 15.90 6.28
N ASP A 130 6.19 16.70 5.33
CA ASP A 130 5.32 17.84 5.60
C ASP A 130 3.86 17.42 5.64
N ARG A 131 3.26 17.60 6.80
CA ARG A 131 1.87 17.25 7.12
C ARG A 131 1.00 18.46 7.44
N SER A 132 1.52 19.65 7.24
CA SER A 132 0.79 20.91 7.52
C SER A 132 -0.60 20.93 6.88
N ARG A 133 -0.75 20.19 5.77
CA ARG A 133 -2.01 20.09 5.01
C ARG A 133 -2.66 18.70 5.05
N TYR A 134 -2.36 17.91 6.06
CA TYR A 134 -2.93 16.55 6.20
C TYR A 134 -4.46 16.59 6.37
N ALA A 135 -5.01 17.56 7.07
CA ALA A 135 -6.46 17.75 7.19
C ALA A 135 -7.15 18.00 5.84
N GLU A 136 -6.43 18.53 4.86
CA GLU A 136 -6.86 18.72 3.47
C GLU A 136 -6.53 17.50 2.60
N ARG A 137 -6.11 16.38 3.21
CA ARG A 137 -5.68 15.15 2.54
C ARG A 137 -4.54 15.37 1.55
N ARG A 138 -3.57 16.18 1.98
CA ARG A 138 -2.34 16.45 1.26
C ARG A 138 -1.14 16.14 2.13
N LEU A 139 -0.15 15.51 1.52
CA LEU A 139 1.10 15.16 2.15
C LEU A 139 2.23 15.34 1.16
N ARG A 140 3.34 15.90 1.64
CA ARG A 140 4.59 15.96 0.90
C ARG A 140 5.66 15.20 1.67
N ALA A 141 6.30 14.25 1.03
CA ALA A 141 7.44 13.54 1.58
C ALA A 141 8.67 13.79 0.69
N ARG A 142 9.75 14.22 1.28
CA ARG A 142 11.02 14.47 0.60
C ARG A 142 12.09 13.53 1.15
N LYS A 143 12.79 12.88 0.25
CA LYS A 143 13.97 12.11 0.62
C LYS A 143 15.12 13.06 0.89
N THR A 144 15.69 13.01 2.09
CA THR A 144 16.89 13.76 2.43
C THR A 144 18.10 12.99 1.94
N ALA A 145 18.96 13.61 1.13
CA ALA A 145 20.25 13.04 0.81
C ALA A 145 21.11 13.10 2.07
N ALA A 146 21.68 11.98 2.48
CA ALA A 146 22.79 12.00 3.41
C ALA A 146 23.99 12.61 2.67
N SER A 147 24.18 13.92 2.81
CA SER A 147 25.31 14.62 2.21
C SER A 147 26.53 14.49 3.10
N GLU A 148 27.48 13.67 2.70
CA GLU A 148 28.86 13.76 3.23
C GLU A 148 29.58 15.05 2.79
N SER A 149 29.00 15.82 1.85
CA SER A 149 29.63 17.00 1.25
C SER A 149 28.93 18.34 1.55
N GLY A 150 27.93 18.39 2.42
CA GLY A 150 27.32 19.66 2.88
C GLY A 150 26.50 20.42 1.81
N VAL A 151 26.31 19.88 0.63
CA VAL A 151 25.41 20.42 -0.40
C VAL A 151 24.10 19.64 -0.32
N ASP A 152 23.04 20.32 0.01
CA ASP A 152 21.67 19.81 0.08
C ASP A 152 21.24 19.41 -1.34
N GLN A 153 21.56 18.18 -1.77
CA GLN A 153 21.06 17.68 -3.04
C GLN A 153 19.59 17.38 -2.86
N ALA A 154 18.76 18.12 -3.59
CA ALA A 154 17.33 17.90 -3.59
C ALA A 154 17.03 16.43 -3.94
N GLY A 155 16.53 15.67 -2.96
CA GLY A 155 16.17 14.27 -3.14
C GLY A 155 14.77 14.10 -3.75
N LEU A 156 14.41 12.86 -4.01
CA LEU A 156 13.07 12.49 -4.48
C LEU A 156 11.98 13.15 -3.63
N GLU A 157 11.04 13.82 -4.28
CA GLU A 157 9.85 14.40 -3.65
C GLU A 157 8.60 13.66 -4.10
N LEU A 158 7.79 13.25 -3.14
CA LEU A 158 6.46 12.66 -3.34
C LEU A 158 5.42 13.63 -2.85
N LEU A 159 4.47 14.00 -3.69
CA LEU A 159 3.28 14.75 -3.31
C LEU A 159 2.07 13.85 -3.49
N LEU A 160 1.35 13.60 -2.41
CA LEU A 160 0.12 12.80 -2.37
C LEU A 160 -1.07 13.69 -2.05
N VAL A 161 -2.11 13.56 -2.84
CA VAL A 161 -3.44 14.16 -2.60
C VAL A 161 -4.45 13.04 -2.76
N TRP A 162 -5.23 12.74 -1.71
CA TRP A 162 -6.19 11.64 -1.77
C TRP A 162 -7.61 12.10 -1.48
N ASP A 163 -8.56 11.33 -1.99
CA ASP A 163 -9.98 11.63 -1.87
C ASP A 163 -10.54 11.21 -0.49
N ALA A 164 -11.73 11.68 -0.17
CA ALA A 164 -12.47 11.21 1.00
C ALA A 164 -12.87 9.73 0.80
N PRO A 165 -12.80 8.90 1.85
CA PRO A 165 -13.35 7.55 1.81
C PRO A 165 -14.86 7.55 1.62
#